data_4846400f4a3b214efe46e57b0ed8fe60
#
_entry.id   4846400f4a3b214efe46e57b0ed8fe60
#
_cell.length_a   1.000
_cell.length_b   1.000
_cell.length_c   1.000
_cell.angle_alpha   90.00
_cell.angle_beta   90.00
_cell.angle_gamma   90.00
#
_symmetry.space_group_name_H-M   'P 1'
#
loop_
_entity.id
_entity.type
_entity.pdbx_description
1 polymer ?
#
loop_
_entity_poly.entity_id
_entity_poly.type
_entity_poly.pdbx_seq_one_letter_code
_entity_poly.pdbx_strand_id
1 'polypeptide(L)'
;MSNIEKNENKKAKGNGFFKDVLKSIKDFDKYEDFGLEGVGKTSGYLIKLVAIFTIIITCMTVYKFSNSVKEAVNYFDEKVTDLSYADGILTVNNNEKFEVASDKYITGKIIVDTENLSDEKIEEYKNQIKNQNNGLVLLKDKMLLKNEMLSAISETSYTDFFNKYNITSLDKQKIIDYVNNNSLQIYTSVFVTMFIYMFVVYLASILVDALVLGFLAYLIARIFRMKIKYSASFSMSVHALTLSIILNMVYIIINGFTGWTVKYFQFMYTAISYIYIVTAILMIKTDYMKRQAEVEKIKQKEQEKEDEKAEAKNKRERERQKEKEKKQEEQENPEIGDKPEGSNV
;
A
#
# COMPACT_ATOMS: atom_id res chain seq x y z
N MET A 1 28.35 -14.95 -34.35
CA MET A 1 28.04 -13.62 -33.78
C MET A 1 26.90 -12.97 -34.57
N SER A 2 25.64 -13.45 -34.50
CA SER A 2 24.50 -12.76 -35.16
C SER A 2 23.13 -13.13 -34.64
N ASN A 3 22.97 -13.72 -33.47
CA ASN A 3 21.64 -14.06 -32.88
C ASN A 3 21.39 -13.56 -31.46
N ILE A 4 22.23 -12.67 -30.92
CA ILE A 4 22.05 -12.11 -29.57
C ILE A 4 21.39 -10.72 -29.60
N GLU A 5 21.40 -10.02 -30.72
CA GLU A 5 20.88 -8.61 -30.80
C GLU A 5 19.40 -8.45 -31.16
N LYS A 6 18.63 -9.53 -31.32
CA LYS A 6 17.19 -9.42 -31.70
C LYS A 6 16.18 -9.47 -30.56
N ASN A 7 16.58 -9.48 -29.30
CA ASN A 7 15.63 -9.58 -28.17
C ASN A 7 15.46 -8.31 -27.33
N GLU A 8 16.08 -7.18 -27.68
CA GLU A 8 15.97 -5.93 -26.88
C GLU A 8 14.77 -5.03 -27.21
N ASN A 9 13.93 -5.38 -28.19
CA ASN A 9 12.80 -4.53 -28.59
C ASN A 9 11.41 -5.14 -28.34
N LYS A 10 11.24 -6.02 -27.37
CA LYS A 10 9.91 -6.20 -26.75
C LYS A 10 9.72 -5.07 -25.74
N LYS A 11 9.31 -3.86 -26.20
CA LYS A 11 8.60 -2.90 -25.37
C LYS A 11 7.56 -3.69 -24.60
N ALA A 12 7.76 -3.86 -23.29
CA ALA A 12 6.78 -4.46 -22.40
C ALA A 12 5.48 -3.68 -22.62
N LYS A 13 4.50 -4.29 -23.32
CA LYS A 13 3.12 -3.79 -23.33
C LYS A 13 2.75 -3.61 -21.88
N GLY A 14 2.57 -2.37 -21.44
CA GLY A 14 2.27 -2.05 -20.04
C GLY A 14 1.09 -2.90 -19.62
N ASN A 15 1.33 -3.83 -18.74
CA ASN A 15 0.25 -4.56 -18.10
C ASN A 15 -0.61 -3.51 -17.40
N GLY A 16 -1.92 -3.48 -17.65
CA GLY A 16 -2.79 -2.49 -17.04
C GLY A 16 -2.73 -2.63 -15.51
N PHE A 17 -2.83 -1.52 -14.77
CA PHE A 17 -2.73 -1.45 -13.31
C PHE A 17 -3.48 -2.61 -12.59
N PHE A 18 -4.73 -2.88 -12.95
CA PHE A 18 -5.51 -3.96 -12.34
C PHE A 18 -4.92 -5.36 -12.60
N LYS A 19 -4.26 -5.55 -13.75
CA LYS A 19 -3.57 -6.80 -14.05
C LYS A 19 -2.34 -6.98 -13.16
N ASP A 20 -1.63 -5.89 -12.86
CA ASP A 20 -0.50 -5.91 -11.95
C ASP A 20 -0.96 -6.15 -10.49
N VAL A 21 -2.11 -5.60 -10.08
CA VAL A 21 -2.76 -5.91 -8.78
C VAL A 21 -3.06 -7.41 -8.67
N LEU A 22 -3.69 -8.00 -9.69
CA LEU A 22 -4.01 -9.44 -9.68
C LEU A 22 -2.76 -10.32 -9.65
N LYS A 23 -1.71 -9.97 -10.40
CA LYS A 23 -0.43 -10.69 -10.38
C LYS A 23 0.25 -10.59 -9.02
N SER A 24 0.23 -9.42 -8.40
CA SER A 24 0.80 -9.21 -7.07
C SER A 24 0.17 -10.14 -6.01
N ILE A 25 -1.09 -10.53 -6.20
CA ILE A 25 -1.82 -11.39 -5.26
C ILE A 25 -1.66 -12.88 -5.59
N LYS A 26 -1.63 -13.25 -6.88
CA LYS A 26 -1.80 -14.65 -7.30
C LYS A 26 -0.53 -15.30 -7.83
N ASP A 27 0.46 -14.51 -8.26
CA ASP A 27 1.57 -15.00 -9.09
C ASP A 27 2.92 -14.63 -8.45
N PHE A 28 3.45 -15.54 -7.63
CA PHE A 28 4.75 -15.34 -6.98
C PHE A 28 5.93 -15.36 -7.97
N ASP A 29 5.81 -16.00 -9.13
CA ASP A 29 6.87 -16.03 -10.14
C ASP A 29 7.13 -14.63 -10.73
N LYS A 30 6.13 -13.73 -10.64
CA LYS A 30 6.25 -12.35 -11.10
C LYS A 30 7.03 -11.44 -10.16
N TYR A 31 7.36 -11.89 -8.95
CA TYR A 31 8.13 -11.06 -8.02
C TYR A 31 9.55 -10.79 -8.46
N GLU A 32 10.17 -11.71 -9.26
CA GLU A 32 11.44 -11.42 -9.92
C GLU A 32 11.30 -10.24 -10.90
N ASP A 33 10.25 -10.24 -11.73
CA ASP A 33 9.95 -9.17 -12.68
C ASP A 33 9.68 -7.83 -11.93
N PHE A 34 8.91 -7.86 -10.84
CA PHE A 34 8.65 -6.68 -10.01
C PHE A 34 9.94 -6.10 -9.40
N GLY A 35 10.88 -6.95 -9.00
CA GLY A 35 12.20 -6.51 -8.55
C GLY A 35 13.02 -5.80 -9.62
N LEU A 36 12.77 -6.10 -10.89
CA LEU A 36 13.46 -5.48 -12.05
C LEU A 36 12.77 -4.21 -12.57
N GLU A 37 11.55 -3.91 -12.14
CA GLU A 37 10.75 -2.78 -12.67
C GLU A 37 11.34 -1.39 -12.40
N GLY A 38 12.15 -1.23 -11.38
CA GLY A 38 12.68 0.05 -10.93
C GLY A 38 11.71 0.84 -10.05
N VAL A 39 12.27 1.64 -9.13
CA VAL A 39 11.55 2.35 -8.06
C VAL A 39 10.48 3.30 -8.60
N GLY A 40 10.73 3.98 -9.73
CA GLY A 40 9.77 4.96 -10.30
C GLY A 40 8.45 4.31 -10.74
N LYS A 41 8.51 3.16 -11.42
CA LYS A 41 7.31 2.42 -11.83
C LYS A 41 6.56 1.87 -10.62
N THR A 42 7.28 1.31 -9.67
CA THR A 42 6.74 0.79 -8.42
C THR A 42 6.06 1.88 -7.57
N SER A 43 6.69 3.07 -7.45
CA SER A 43 6.09 4.21 -6.75
C SER A 43 4.81 4.69 -7.45
N GLY A 44 4.80 4.73 -8.79
CA GLY A 44 3.59 5.04 -9.56
C GLY A 44 2.46 4.01 -9.35
N TYR A 45 2.79 2.74 -9.19
CA TYR A 45 1.84 1.68 -8.83
C TYR A 45 1.28 1.92 -7.41
N LEU A 46 2.14 2.17 -6.42
CA LEU A 46 1.75 2.42 -5.04
C LEU A 46 0.83 3.64 -4.91
N ILE A 47 1.18 4.76 -5.56
CA ILE A 47 0.37 5.98 -5.57
C ILE A 47 -1.04 5.70 -6.11
N LYS A 48 -1.16 4.96 -7.22
CA LYS A 48 -2.47 4.60 -7.79
C LYS A 48 -3.27 3.69 -6.86
N LEU A 49 -2.63 2.71 -6.24
CA LEU A 49 -3.28 1.79 -5.30
C LEU A 49 -3.84 2.55 -4.09
N VAL A 50 -3.02 3.43 -3.50
CA VAL A 50 -3.42 4.26 -2.35
C VAL A 50 -4.50 5.26 -2.75
N ALA A 51 -4.41 5.88 -3.93
CA ALA A 51 -5.44 6.81 -4.41
C ALA A 51 -6.81 6.14 -4.55
N ILE A 52 -6.88 4.96 -5.16
CA ILE A 52 -8.13 4.19 -5.28
C ILE A 52 -8.68 3.82 -3.89
N PHE A 53 -7.82 3.31 -3.01
CA PHE A 53 -8.17 3.00 -1.63
C PHE A 53 -8.77 4.24 -0.92
N THR A 54 -8.08 5.37 -1.00
CA THR A 54 -8.49 6.61 -0.33
C THR A 54 -9.80 7.16 -0.90
N ILE A 55 -10.01 7.12 -2.23
CA ILE A 55 -11.28 7.54 -2.85
C ILE A 55 -12.44 6.73 -2.28
N ILE A 56 -12.32 5.39 -2.22
CA ILE A 56 -13.39 4.52 -1.72
C ILE A 56 -13.72 4.82 -0.26
N ILE A 57 -12.69 4.95 0.60
CA ILE A 57 -12.90 5.25 2.02
C ILE A 57 -13.48 6.64 2.22
N THR A 58 -13.02 7.64 1.45
CA THR A 58 -13.56 9.01 1.52
C THR A 58 -15.02 9.05 1.08
N CYS A 59 -15.40 8.37 -0.01
CA CYS A 59 -16.80 8.25 -0.43
C CYS A 59 -17.68 7.68 0.68
N MET A 60 -17.24 6.59 1.33
CA MET A 60 -17.95 5.99 2.45
C MET A 60 -18.08 6.98 3.63
N THR A 61 -17.00 7.66 3.97
CA THR A 61 -16.99 8.64 5.08
C THR A 61 -17.93 9.79 4.82
N VAL A 62 -17.91 10.36 3.60
CA VAL A 62 -18.79 11.47 3.20
C VAL A 62 -20.26 11.02 3.14
N TYR A 63 -20.53 9.80 2.69
CA TYR A 63 -21.89 9.23 2.74
C TYR A 63 -22.41 9.15 4.18
N LYS A 64 -21.63 8.63 5.13
CA LYS A 64 -22.00 8.59 6.55
C LYS A 64 -22.20 10.00 7.12
N PHE A 65 -21.25 10.90 6.82
CA PHE A 65 -21.35 12.30 7.24
C PHE A 65 -22.63 12.96 6.73
N SER A 66 -22.98 12.76 5.45
CA SER A 66 -24.21 13.34 4.88
C SER A 66 -25.48 12.85 5.58
N ASN A 67 -25.53 11.57 5.94
CA ASN A 67 -26.66 11.02 6.70
C ASN A 67 -26.70 11.59 8.13
N SER A 68 -25.55 11.70 8.80
CA SER A 68 -25.48 12.31 10.13
C SER A 68 -25.90 13.78 10.12
N VAL A 69 -25.53 14.54 9.08
CA VAL A 69 -25.97 15.94 8.93
C VAL A 69 -27.47 16.02 8.75
N LYS A 70 -28.09 15.19 7.91
CA LYS A 70 -29.56 15.16 7.72
C LYS A 70 -30.27 14.81 9.02
N GLU A 71 -29.80 13.80 9.74
CA GLU A 71 -30.38 13.42 11.02
C GLU A 71 -30.23 14.54 12.07
N ALA A 72 -29.08 15.23 12.09
CA ALA A 72 -28.82 16.35 12.98
C ALA A 72 -29.73 17.54 12.65
N VAL A 73 -29.95 17.85 11.37
CA VAL A 73 -30.89 18.92 10.94
C VAL A 73 -32.33 18.58 11.35
N ASN A 74 -32.77 17.35 11.14
CA ASN A 74 -34.11 16.92 11.56
C ASN A 74 -34.26 16.99 13.08
N TYR A 75 -33.29 16.51 13.84
CA TYR A 75 -33.27 16.59 15.28
C TYR A 75 -33.31 18.06 15.77
N PHE A 76 -32.52 18.93 15.14
CA PHE A 76 -32.49 20.36 15.43
C PHE A 76 -33.84 20.98 15.12
N ASP A 77 -34.48 20.65 14.01
CA ASP A 77 -35.81 21.17 13.64
C ASP A 77 -36.91 20.75 14.63
N GLU A 78 -36.84 19.51 15.14
CA GLU A 78 -37.79 19.00 16.12
C GLU A 78 -37.61 19.57 17.54
N LYS A 79 -36.34 19.72 17.98
CA LYS A 79 -36.02 20.07 19.37
C LYS A 79 -35.85 21.57 19.64
N VAL A 80 -35.40 22.30 18.62
CA VAL A 80 -35.24 23.75 18.71
C VAL A 80 -36.50 24.41 18.18
N THR A 81 -37.37 24.88 19.07
CA THR A 81 -38.62 25.57 18.69
C THR A 81 -38.34 26.98 18.18
N ASP A 82 -37.40 27.68 18.80
CA ASP A 82 -36.98 29.02 18.46
C ASP A 82 -35.49 29.19 18.65
N LEU A 83 -34.86 29.89 17.72
CA LEU A 83 -33.44 30.28 17.79
C LEU A 83 -33.31 31.66 17.14
N SER A 84 -32.71 32.60 17.84
CA SER A 84 -32.32 33.88 17.29
C SER A 84 -30.93 34.30 17.77
N TYR A 85 -30.16 34.86 16.86
CA TYR A 85 -28.92 35.56 17.15
C TYR A 85 -29.00 36.96 16.59
N ALA A 86 -28.74 37.95 17.42
CA ALA A 86 -28.62 39.35 17.05
C ALA A 86 -27.73 40.09 18.08
N ASP A 87 -26.96 41.06 17.62
CA ASP A 87 -26.14 41.95 18.45
C ASP A 87 -25.23 41.23 19.46
N GLY A 88 -24.66 40.07 19.05
CA GLY A 88 -23.77 39.27 19.88
C GLY A 88 -24.46 38.34 20.86
N ILE A 89 -25.80 38.30 20.87
CA ILE A 89 -26.60 37.52 21.80
C ILE A 89 -27.33 36.38 21.08
N LEU A 90 -27.18 35.17 21.59
CA LEU A 90 -27.91 33.98 21.17
C LEU A 90 -29.05 33.71 22.15
N THR A 91 -30.25 33.45 21.64
CA THR A 91 -31.42 32.99 22.41
C THR A 91 -31.90 31.69 21.77
N VAL A 92 -32.15 30.68 22.57
CA VAL A 92 -32.65 29.38 22.10
C VAL A 92 -33.77 28.92 23.01
N ASN A 93 -34.92 28.50 22.46
CA ASN A 93 -36.08 27.97 23.17
C ASN A 93 -36.55 28.87 24.34
N ASN A 94 -36.59 30.18 24.14
CA ASN A 94 -36.87 31.15 25.21
C ASN A 94 -35.95 31.01 26.44
N ASN A 95 -34.69 30.64 26.22
CA ASN A 95 -33.65 30.35 27.22
C ASN A 95 -33.89 29.09 28.07
N GLU A 96 -34.78 28.18 27.66
CA GLU A 96 -34.89 26.87 28.30
C GLU A 96 -33.63 26.03 28.03
N LYS A 97 -32.99 25.60 29.11
CA LYS A 97 -31.84 24.73 29.02
C LYS A 97 -32.21 23.35 28.44
N PHE A 98 -31.43 22.85 27.52
CA PHE A 98 -31.48 21.45 27.09
C PHE A 98 -30.09 20.85 26.82
N GLU A 99 -30.02 19.55 26.93
CA GLU A 99 -28.77 18.82 26.72
C GLU A 99 -28.99 17.71 25.68
N VAL A 100 -27.99 17.53 24.81
CA VAL A 100 -27.92 16.42 23.84
C VAL A 100 -26.69 15.61 24.16
N ALA A 101 -26.89 14.40 24.63
CA ALA A 101 -25.82 13.39 24.73
C ALA A 101 -26.14 12.31 23.70
N SER A 102 -25.32 12.15 22.70
CA SER A 102 -25.56 11.16 21.65
C SER A 102 -24.25 10.67 21.08
N ASP A 103 -24.01 9.39 21.24
CA ASP A 103 -22.93 8.69 20.52
C ASP A 103 -23.25 8.53 19.02
N LYS A 104 -24.49 8.82 18.62
CA LYS A 104 -24.96 8.65 17.25
C LYS A 104 -24.60 9.82 16.33
N TYR A 105 -24.70 11.06 16.84
CA TYR A 105 -24.50 12.27 16.04
C TYR A 105 -23.18 12.97 16.36
N ILE A 106 -22.80 12.99 17.62
CA ILE A 106 -21.57 13.59 18.12
C ILE A 106 -21.11 12.67 19.24
N THR A 107 -19.94 12.06 19.12
CA THR A 107 -19.29 11.35 20.24
C THR A 107 -18.95 12.38 21.33
N GLY A 108 -19.96 12.83 22.08
CA GLY A 108 -19.78 13.88 23.06
C GLY A 108 -21.09 14.47 23.60
N LYS A 109 -20.97 15.62 24.23
CA LYS A 109 -22.08 16.31 24.91
C LYS A 109 -22.29 17.71 24.33
N ILE A 110 -23.54 18.04 24.00
CA ILE A 110 -23.96 19.42 23.68
C ILE A 110 -24.86 19.93 24.82
N ILE A 111 -24.56 21.10 25.35
CA ILE A 111 -25.36 21.81 26.33
C ILE A 111 -25.75 23.15 25.70
N VAL A 112 -27.02 23.45 25.73
CA VAL A 112 -27.56 24.75 25.29
C VAL A 112 -28.21 25.40 26.51
N ASP A 113 -27.66 26.53 26.93
CA ASP A 113 -28.15 27.29 28.06
C ASP A 113 -27.85 28.77 27.80
N THR A 114 -28.87 29.49 27.31
CA THR A 114 -28.74 30.90 26.90
C THR A 114 -29.26 31.88 27.97
N GLU A 115 -29.48 31.40 29.19
CA GLU A 115 -29.74 32.30 30.32
C GLU A 115 -28.49 33.13 30.71
N ASN A 116 -28.73 34.11 31.57
CA ASN A 116 -27.63 34.82 32.24
C ASN A 116 -27.02 33.94 33.34
N LEU A 117 -25.89 33.32 33.06
CA LEU A 117 -25.27 32.39 33.98
C LEU A 117 -24.15 33.05 34.80
N SER A 118 -23.99 32.59 36.05
CA SER A 118 -22.84 32.93 36.86
C SER A 118 -21.57 32.22 36.34
N ASP A 119 -20.40 32.79 36.65
CA ASP A 119 -19.10 32.17 36.29
C ASP A 119 -18.95 30.75 36.85
N GLU A 120 -19.51 30.50 38.06
CA GLU A 120 -19.52 29.17 38.67
C GLU A 120 -20.27 28.14 37.81
N LYS A 121 -21.40 28.54 37.22
CA LYS A 121 -22.19 27.66 36.34
C LYS A 121 -21.47 27.39 35.01
N ILE A 122 -20.81 28.38 34.48
CA ILE A 122 -19.99 28.23 33.28
C ILE A 122 -18.80 27.26 33.55
N GLU A 123 -18.15 27.35 34.70
CA GLU A 123 -17.12 26.40 35.09
C GLU A 123 -17.66 24.98 35.31
N GLU A 124 -18.88 24.82 35.83
CA GLU A 124 -19.54 23.53 35.91
C GLU A 124 -19.67 22.89 34.51
N TYR A 125 -20.14 23.68 33.51
CA TYR A 125 -20.25 23.19 32.13
C TYR A 125 -18.91 22.87 31.51
N LYS A 126 -17.86 23.65 31.73
CA LYS A 126 -16.51 23.31 31.31
C LYS A 126 -16.07 21.96 31.88
N ASN A 127 -16.32 21.72 33.18
CA ASN A 127 -16.00 20.46 33.82
C ASN A 127 -16.81 19.27 33.26
N GLN A 128 -18.05 19.47 32.87
CA GLN A 128 -18.90 18.45 32.26
C GLN A 128 -18.36 18.02 30.89
N ILE A 129 -17.83 18.94 30.06
CA ILE A 129 -17.31 18.61 28.72
C ILE A 129 -15.81 18.24 28.74
N LYS A 130 -15.07 18.55 29.79
CA LYS A 130 -13.63 18.36 29.90
C LYS A 130 -13.21 16.92 29.66
N ASN A 131 -13.98 15.96 30.15
CA ASN A 131 -13.67 14.53 30.08
C ASN A 131 -14.33 13.84 28.86
N GLN A 132 -15.02 14.62 28.01
CA GLN A 132 -15.63 14.11 26.77
C GLN A 132 -14.63 14.19 25.62
N ASN A 133 -14.73 13.32 24.62
CA ASN A 133 -13.97 13.43 23.39
C ASN A 133 -14.33 14.72 22.65
N ASN A 134 -15.62 15.01 22.54
CA ASN A 134 -16.14 16.26 21.99
C ASN A 134 -17.17 16.87 22.95
N GLY A 135 -17.21 18.20 23.01
CA GLY A 135 -18.16 18.93 23.82
C GLY A 135 -18.43 20.30 23.22
N LEU A 136 -19.70 20.69 23.22
CA LEU A 136 -20.14 22.02 22.79
C LEU A 136 -21.07 22.57 23.85
N VAL A 137 -20.79 23.77 24.35
CA VAL A 137 -21.73 24.52 25.19
C VAL A 137 -22.07 25.83 24.49
N LEU A 138 -23.36 26.04 24.21
CA LEU A 138 -23.88 27.28 23.67
C LEU A 138 -24.43 28.10 24.83
N LEU A 139 -23.77 29.23 25.11
CA LEU A 139 -24.16 30.21 26.12
C LEU A 139 -24.82 31.41 25.45
N LYS A 140 -25.18 32.43 26.21
CA LYS A 140 -25.85 33.63 25.71
C LYS A 140 -24.97 34.45 24.74
N ASP A 141 -23.71 34.65 25.05
CA ASP A 141 -22.79 35.55 24.36
C ASP A 141 -21.58 34.85 23.73
N LYS A 142 -21.37 33.58 24.04
CA LYS A 142 -20.20 32.79 23.64
C LYS A 142 -20.50 31.31 23.56
N MET A 143 -19.59 30.58 22.89
CA MET A 143 -19.57 29.13 22.87
C MET A 143 -18.29 28.56 23.48
N LEU A 144 -18.42 27.41 24.13
CA LEU A 144 -17.31 26.59 24.60
C LEU A 144 -17.22 25.35 23.72
N LEU A 145 -16.03 25.11 23.16
CA LEU A 145 -15.79 23.97 22.25
C LEU A 145 -14.64 23.13 22.78
N LYS A 146 -14.89 21.84 22.91
CA LYS A 146 -13.88 20.80 23.14
C LYS A 146 -13.91 19.82 21.99
N ASN A 147 -12.77 19.50 21.41
CA ASN A 147 -12.65 18.42 20.45
C ASN A 147 -11.52 17.45 20.83
N GLU A 148 -11.55 16.26 20.27
CA GLU A 148 -10.58 15.20 20.57
C GLU A 148 -9.12 15.61 20.30
N MET A 149 -8.88 16.49 19.32
CA MET A 149 -7.55 16.96 18.94
C MET A 149 -7.02 18.08 19.85
N LEU A 150 -7.91 18.80 20.54
CA LEU A 150 -7.56 19.92 21.42
C LEU A 150 -7.63 19.48 22.88
N SER A 151 -6.51 19.55 23.57
CA SER A 151 -6.44 19.23 25.02
C SER A 151 -7.19 20.26 25.88
N ALA A 152 -7.35 21.48 25.38
CA ALA A 152 -8.01 22.59 26.06
C ALA A 152 -9.40 22.89 25.49
N ILE A 153 -10.28 23.45 26.35
CA ILE A 153 -11.56 23.99 25.93
C ILE A 153 -11.33 25.37 25.31
N SER A 154 -11.79 25.54 24.06
CA SER A 154 -11.76 26.84 23.39
C SER A 154 -13.03 27.62 23.74
N GLU A 155 -12.85 28.87 24.13
CA GLU A 155 -13.94 29.81 24.38
C GLU A 155 -13.95 30.85 23.27
N THR A 156 -15.09 31.05 22.63
CA THR A 156 -15.23 31.96 21.48
C THR A 156 -16.50 32.79 21.60
N SER A 157 -16.35 34.12 21.57
CA SER A 157 -17.49 35.04 21.51
C SER A 157 -18.23 34.89 20.17
N TYR A 158 -19.56 34.98 20.22
CA TYR A 158 -20.34 34.99 18.99
C TYR A 158 -20.08 36.24 18.14
N THR A 159 -19.82 37.37 18.76
CA THR A 159 -19.48 38.60 18.06
C THR A 159 -18.23 38.40 17.22
N ASP A 160 -17.16 37.83 17.81
CA ASP A 160 -15.89 37.56 17.07
C ASP A 160 -16.06 36.52 15.98
N PHE A 161 -16.83 35.47 16.26
CA PHE A 161 -17.09 34.38 15.33
C PHE A 161 -17.90 34.86 14.12
N PHE A 162 -19.06 35.50 14.35
CA PHE A 162 -19.96 35.87 13.28
C PHE A 162 -19.47 37.10 12.47
N ASN A 163 -18.79 38.05 13.11
CA ASN A 163 -18.18 39.18 12.40
C ASN A 163 -17.17 38.72 11.34
N LYS A 164 -16.44 37.65 11.60
CA LYS A 164 -15.50 37.04 10.62
C LYS A 164 -16.22 36.60 9.34
N TYR A 165 -17.50 36.28 9.43
CA TYR A 165 -18.31 35.82 8.28
C TYR A 165 -19.36 36.85 7.84
N ASN A 166 -19.33 38.09 8.37
CA ASN A 166 -20.30 39.16 8.09
C ASN A 166 -21.76 38.75 8.39
N ILE A 167 -21.96 37.94 9.43
CA ILE A 167 -23.27 37.50 9.86
C ILE A 167 -23.73 38.42 11.01
N THR A 168 -24.74 39.24 10.76
CA THR A 168 -25.29 40.17 11.76
C THR A 168 -26.49 39.61 12.49
N SER A 169 -27.27 38.73 11.87
CA SER A 169 -28.41 38.04 12.48
C SER A 169 -28.59 36.65 11.90
N LEU A 170 -28.99 35.73 12.76
CA LEU A 170 -29.27 34.35 12.40
C LEU A 170 -30.53 33.87 13.09
N ASP A 171 -31.35 33.11 12.39
CA ASP A 171 -32.52 32.43 12.96
C ASP A 171 -32.52 30.95 12.58
N LYS A 172 -33.39 30.17 13.24
CA LYS A 172 -33.52 28.73 13.01
C LYS A 172 -33.68 28.40 11.54
N GLN A 173 -34.59 29.09 10.84
CA GLN A 173 -34.90 28.79 9.44
C GLN A 173 -33.70 29.09 8.53
N LYS A 174 -33.00 30.20 8.76
CA LYS A 174 -31.78 30.52 8.01
C LYS A 174 -30.69 29.46 8.13
N ILE A 175 -30.53 28.84 9.32
CA ILE A 175 -29.57 27.74 9.52
C ILE A 175 -29.98 26.51 8.68
N ILE A 176 -31.23 26.10 8.77
CA ILE A 176 -31.77 24.95 8.04
C ILE A 176 -31.65 25.17 6.53
N ASP A 177 -32.09 26.34 6.05
CA ASP A 177 -32.00 26.70 4.63
C ASP A 177 -30.57 26.77 4.13
N TYR A 178 -29.65 27.32 4.93
CA TYR A 178 -28.23 27.35 4.57
C TYR A 178 -27.65 25.95 4.41
N VAL A 179 -27.89 25.05 5.34
CA VAL A 179 -27.40 23.67 5.28
C VAL A 179 -27.99 22.92 4.07
N ASN A 180 -29.32 23.05 3.86
CA ASN A 180 -29.99 22.36 2.75
C ASN A 180 -29.57 22.90 1.39
N ASN A 181 -29.54 24.22 1.22
CA ASN A 181 -29.22 24.87 -0.06
C ASN A 181 -27.72 24.74 -0.42
N ASN A 182 -26.83 24.63 0.59
CA ASN A 182 -25.40 24.49 0.36
C ASN A 182 -24.88 23.06 0.60
N SER A 183 -25.75 22.08 0.75
CA SER A 183 -25.40 20.70 1.09
C SER A 183 -24.37 20.10 0.13
N LEU A 184 -24.52 20.30 -1.18
CA LEU A 184 -23.58 19.82 -2.18
C LEU A 184 -22.18 20.45 -2.00
N GLN A 185 -22.12 21.76 -1.75
CA GLN A 185 -20.86 22.48 -1.54
C GLN A 185 -20.18 22.01 -0.24
N ILE A 186 -20.96 21.83 0.84
CA ILE A 186 -20.48 21.32 2.13
C ILE A 186 -19.87 19.92 1.94
N TYR A 187 -20.61 18.98 1.31
CA TYR A 187 -20.14 17.61 1.14
C TYR A 187 -18.94 17.53 0.18
N THR A 188 -18.90 18.36 -0.86
CA THR A 188 -17.75 18.43 -1.78
C THR A 188 -16.51 18.96 -1.04
N SER A 189 -16.64 20.00 -0.22
CA SER A 189 -15.54 20.55 0.56
C SER A 189 -15.01 19.54 1.57
N VAL A 190 -15.90 18.83 2.26
CA VAL A 190 -15.54 17.74 3.18
C VAL A 190 -14.84 16.61 2.41
N PHE A 191 -15.36 16.23 1.24
CA PHE A 191 -14.74 15.21 0.40
C PHE A 191 -13.31 15.56 0.02
N VAL A 192 -13.09 16.76 -0.52
CA VAL A 192 -11.75 17.20 -0.96
C VAL A 192 -10.78 17.26 0.21
N THR A 193 -11.19 17.84 1.33
CA THR A 193 -10.36 17.97 2.53
C THR A 193 -9.99 16.60 3.10
N MET A 194 -10.98 15.72 3.27
CA MET A 194 -10.77 14.37 3.78
C MET A 194 -9.93 13.50 2.82
N PHE A 195 -10.18 13.63 1.51
CA PHE A 195 -9.39 12.91 0.51
C PHE A 195 -7.91 13.28 0.59
N ILE A 196 -7.59 14.58 0.58
CA ILE A 196 -6.20 15.05 0.66
C ILE A 196 -5.55 14.57 1.96
N TYR A 197 -6.23 14.76 3.09
CA TYR A 197 -5.72 14.35 4.39
C TYR A 197 -5.45 12.84 4.44
N MET A 198 -6.45 12.03 4.11
CA MET A 198 -6.32 10.57 4.14
C MET A 198 -5.28 10.06 3.12
N PHE A 199 -5.25 10.65 1.92
CA PHE A 199 -4.27 10.25 0.91
C PHE A 199 -2.84 10.46 1.40
N VAL A 200 -2.53 11.61 1.98
CA VAL A 200 -1.18 11.89 2.51
C VAL A 200 -0.83 10.95 3.66
N VAL A 201 -1.75 10.77 4.62
CA VAL A 201 -1.52 9.91 5.79
C VAL A 201 -1.34 8.44 5.38
N TYR A 202 -2.23 7.89 4.55
CA TYR A 202 -2.12 6.49 4.10
C TYR A 202 -0.90 6.27 3.21
N LEU A 203 -0.60 7.22 2.30
CA LEU A 203 0.59 7.10 1.46
C LEU A 203 1.87 7.08 2.30
N ALA A 204 1.98 7.97 3.29
CA ALA A 204 3.13 8.00 4.19
C ALA A 204 3.24 6.71 5.01
N SER A 205 2.13 6.23 5.58
CA SER A 205 2.10 4.99 6.37
C SER A 205 2.52 3.78 5.54
N ILE A 206 1.90 3.58 4.37
CA ILE A 206 2.20 2.43 3.51
C ILE A 206 3.62 2.52 2.94
N LEU A 207 4.13 3.72 2.69
CA LEU A 207 5.52 3.91 2.26
C LEU A 207 6.50 3.45 3.35
N VAL A 208 6.23 3.79 4.62
CA VAL A 208 7.03 3.30 5.75
C VAL A 208 6.97 1.77 5.84
N ASP A 209 5.77 1.17 5.73
CA ASP A 209 5.61 -0.28 5.72
C ASP A 209 6.41 -0.93 4.57
N ALA A 210 6.38 -0.34 3.37
CA ALA A 210 7.14 -0.82 2.21
C ALA A 210 8.66 -0.73 2.41
N LEU A 211 9.14 0.33 3.05
CA LEU A 211 10.57 0.50 3.37
C LEU A 211 11.04 -0.54 4.40
N VAL A 212 10.27 -0.75 5.46
CA VAL A 212 10.57 -1.73 6.52
C VAL A 212 10.54 -3.15 5.93
N LEU A 213 9.50 -3.49 5.18
CA LEU A 213 9.36 -4.79 4.54
C LEU A 213 10.46 -5.02 3.49
N GLY A 214 10.82 -3.97 2.73
CA GLY A 214 11.93 -3.99 1.76
C GLY A 214 13.29 -4.21 2.41
N PHE A 215 13.51 -3.62 3.58
CA PHE A 215 14.72 -3.86 4.36
C PHE A 215 14.79 -5.31 4.86
N LEU A 216 13.70 -5.84 5.38
CA LEU A 216 13.63 -7.24 5.79
C LEU A 216 13.89 -8.20 4.61
N ALA A 217 13.24 -7.94 3.46
CA ALA A 217 13.45 -8.68 2.23
C ALA A 217 14.93 -8.68 1.80
N TYR A 218 15.57 -7.53 1.86
CA TYR A 218 17.00 -7.38 1.57
C TYR A 218 17.87 -8.18 2.54
N LEU A 219 17.57 -8.18 3.84
CA LEU A 219 18.31 -8.97 4.83
C LEU A 219 18.17 -10.48 4.56
N ILE A 220 16.95 -10.95 4.29
CA ILE A 220 16.69 -12.37 3.98
C ILE A 220 17.45 -12.78 2.72
N ALA A 221 17.44 -11.97 1.67
CA ALA A 221 18.19 -12.23 0.45
C ALA A 221 19.71 -12.34 0.72
N ARG A 222 20.24 -11.48 1.62
CA ARG A 222 21.65 -11.54 2.04
C ARG A 222 21.99 -12.81 2.80
N ILE A 223 21.13 -13.26 3.71
CA ILE A 223 21.27 -14.53 4.44
C ILE A 223 21.38 -15.70 3.44
N PHE A 224 20.56 -15.67 2.40
CA PHE A 224 20.59 -16.68 1.34
C PHE A 224 21.68 -16.48 0.28
N ARG A 225 22.60 -15.53 0.48
CA ARG A 225 23.71 -15.18 -0.43
C ARG A 225 23.24 -14.76 -1.83
N MET A 226 22.03 -14.24 -1.95
CA MET A 226 21.49 -13.70 -3.19
C MET A 226 21.98 -12.26 -3.41
N LYS A 227 22.33 -11.92 -4.65
CA LYS A 227 22.78 -10.56 -5.01
C LYS A 227 21.60 -9.68 -5.42
N ILE A 228 20.61 -9.48 -4.52
CA ILE A 228 19.46 -8.61 -4.73
C ILE A 228 19.80 -7.22 -4.19
N LYS A 229 19.52 -6.17 -4.99
CA LYS A 229 19.69 -4.77 -4.56
C LYS A 229 18.51 -4.37 -3.65
N TYR A 230 18.75 -3.42 -2.74
CA TYR A 230 17.67 -2.89 -1.89
C TYR A 230 16.49 -2.33 -2.69
N SER A 231 16.76 -1.62 -3.81
CA SER A 231 15.70 -1.11 -4.69
C SER A 231 14.80 -2.21 -5.27
N ALA A 232 15.36 -3.36 -5.60
CA ALA A 232 14.59 -4.53 -6.05
C ALA A 232 13.74 -5.11 -4.91
N SER A 233 14.32 -5.23 -3.71
CA SER A 233 13.60 -5.67 -2.51
C SER A 233 12.45 -4.72 -2.16
N PHE A 234 12.65 -3.41 -2.25
CA PHE A 234 11.61 -2.41 -2.07
C PHE A 234 10.47 -2.59 -3.10
N SER A 235 10.80 -2.74 -4.38
CA SER A 235 9.79 -2.95 -5.42
C SER A 235 8.96 -4.21 -5.17
N MET A 236 9.60 -5.33 -4.83
CA MET A 236 8.89 -6.57 -4.46
C MET A 236 8.00 -6.36 -3.23
N SER A 237 8.45 -5.61 -2.23
CA SER A 237 7.70 -5.34 -1.00
C SER A 237 6.45 -4.51 -1.23
N VAL A 238 6.49 -3.51 -2.11
CA VAL A 238 5.30 -2.75 -2.51
C VAL A 238 4.23 -3.67 -3.11
N HIS A 239 4.63 -4.62 -3.95
CA HIS A 239 3.70 -5.59 -4.52
C HIS A 239 3.20 -6.60 -3.48
N ALA A 240 4.05 -7.00 -2.52
CA ALA A 240 3.65 -7.88 -1.40
C ALA A 240 2.62 -7.24 -0.46
N LEU A 241 2.65 -5.91 -0.30
CA LEU A 241 1.65 -5.15 0.48
C LEU A 241 0.26 -5.09 -0.19
N THR A 242 0.15 -5.38 -1.49
CA THR A 242 -1.09 -5.20 -2.26
C THR A 242 -2.27 -5.93 -1.64
N LEU A 243 -2.12 -7.22 -1.31
CA LEU A 243 -3.21 -7.99 -0.70
C LEU A 243 -3.60 -7.44 0.67
N SER A 244 -2.63 -7.11 1.49
CA SER A 244 -2.85 -6.55 2.81
C SER A 244 -3.60 -5.22 2.76
N ILE A 245 -3.26 -4.33 1.82
CA ILE A 245 -3.95 -3.06 1.59
C ILE A 245 -5.41 -3.31 1.19
N ILE A 246 -5.67 -4.25 0.29
CA ILE A 246 -7.03 -4.58 -0.15
C ILE A 246 -7.84 -5.17 1.00
N LEU A 247 -7.27 -6.08 1.79
CA LEU A 247 -7.95 -6.65 2.95
C LEU A 247 -8.25 -5.59 4.01
N ASN A 248 -7.32 -4.65 4.24
CA ASN A 248 -7.55 -3.53 5.14
C ASN A 248 -8.69 -2.62 4.65
N MET A 249 -8.76 -2.35 3.34
CA MET A 249 -9.86 -1.60 2.74
C MET A 249 -11.21 -2.28 2.98
N VAL A 250 -11.29 -3.58 2.69
CA VAL A 250 -12.52 -4.36 2.92
C VAL A 250 -12.91 -4.34 4.40
N TYR A 251 -11.95 -4.52 5.29
CA TYR A 251 -12.19 -4.45 6.73
C TYR A 251 -12.73 -3.07 7.16
N ILE A 252 -12.11 -1.97 6.71
CA ILE A 252 -12.56 -0.61 7.03
C ILE A 252 -14.00 -0.38 6.54
N ILE A 253 -14.35 -0.86 5.34
CA ILE A 253 -15.71 -0.76 4.80
C ILE A 253 -16.69 -1.54 5.69
N ILE A 254 -16.41 -2.80 5.98
CA ILE A 254 -17.28 -3.64 6.83
C ILE A 254 -17.42 -3.00 8.22
N ASN A 255 -16.31 -2.66 8.87
CA ASN A 255 -16.32 -2.00 10.17
C ASN A 255 -17.11 -0.70 10.12
N GLY A 256 -16.91 0.12 9.08
CA GLY A 256 -17.59 1.40 8.91
C GLY A 256 -19.11 1.28 8.84
N PHE A 257 -19.67 0.24 8.23
CA PHE A 257 -21.12 0.05 8.12
C PHE A 257 -21.74 -0.78 9.24
N THR A 258 -21.00 -1.75 9.79
CA THR A 258 -21.55 -2.70 10.77
C THR A 258 -21.10 -2.45 12.20
N GLY A 259 -20.04 -1.64 12.40
CA GLY A 259 -19.37 -1.51 13.70
C GLY A 259 -18.58 -2.77 14.10
N TRP A 260 -18.51 -3.80 13.23
CA TRP A 260 -17.83 -5.05 13.55
C TRP A 260 -16.31 -4.85 13.60
N THR A 261 -15.71 -5.22 14.73
CA THR A 261 -14.27 -5.11 14.96
C THR A 261 -13.64 -6.47 15.11
N VAL A 262 -12.48 -6.67 14.47
CA VAL A 262 -11.68 -7.87 14.63
C VAL A 262 -10.48 -7.55 15.51
N LYS A 263 -10.43 -8.22 16.67
CA LYS A 263 -9.30 -8.06 17.59
C LYS A 263 -7.99 -8.48 16.89
N TYR A 264 -6.97 -7.65 17.02
CA TYR A 264 -5.66 -7.87 16.39
C TYR A 264 -5.64 -7.87 14.85
N PHE A 265 -6.63 -7.29 14.19
CA PHE A 265 -6.67 -7.22 12.72
C PHE A 265 -5.39 -6.59 12.13
N GLN A 266 -4.88 -5.53 12.75
CA GLN A 266 -3.65 -4.87 12.34
C GLN A 266 -2.45 -5.84 12.31
N PHE A 267 -2.35 -6.72 13.29
CA PHE A 267 -1.30 -7.75 13.32
C PHE A 267 -1.46 -8.77 12.19
N MET A 268 -2.69 -9.23 11.95
CA MET A 268 -2.99 -10.19 10.89
C MET A 268 -2.65 -9.63 9.50
N TYR A 269 -3.07 -8.41 9.24
CA TYR A 269 -2.82 -7.73 7.97
C TYR A 269 -1.31 -7.55 7.71
N THR A 270 -0.55 -7.17 8.73
CA THR A 270 0.91 -7.05 8.65
C THR A 270 1.57 -8.40 8.36
N ALA A 271 1.15 -9.46 9.09
CA ALA A 271 1.68 -10.82 8.92
C ALA A 271 1.54 -11.34 7.48
N ILE A 272 0.44 -11.04 6.79
CA ILE A 272 0.22 -11.43 5.40
C ILE A 272 1.32 -10.87 4.50
N SER A 273 1.67 -9.58 4.63
CA SER A 273 2.74 -8.96 3.83
C SER A 273 4.10 -9.62 4.04
N TYR A 274 4.40 -10.00 5.28
CA TYR A 274 5.65 -10.70 5.61
C TYR A 274 5.68 -12.11 5.00
N ILE A 275 4.58 -12.86 5.08
CA ILE A 275 4.47 -14.17 4.45
C ILE A 275 4.69 -14.06 2.94
N TYR A 276 4.05 -13.08 2.29
CA TYR A 276 4.17 -12.86 0.86
C TYR A 276 5.61 -12.60 0.43
N ILE A 277 6.30 -11.67 1.09
CA ILE A 277 7.66 -11.32 0.69
C ILE A 277 8.67 -12.44 0.97
N VAL A 278 8.52 -13.16 2.09
CA VAL A 278 9.37 -14.31 2.41
C VAL A 278 9.17 -15.42 1.37
N THR A 279 7.93 -15.74 1.04
CA THR A 279 7.60 -16.75 0.02
C THR A 279 8.19 -16.35 -1.34
N ALA A 280 8.03 -15.10 -1.77
CA ALA A 280 8.58 -14.60 -3.02
C ALA A 280 10.11 -14.78 -3.09
N ILE A 281 10.83 -14.41 -2.03
CA ILE A 281 12.30 -14.56 -1.98
C ILE A 281 12.71 -16.03 -2.02
N LEU A 282 12.00 -16.92 -1.32
CA LEU A 282 12.28 -18.35 -1.34
C LEU A 282 12.06 -18.96 -2.72
N MET A 283 11.03 -18.55 -3.45
CA MET A 283 10.77 -19.00 -4.82
C MET A 283 11.87 -18.53 -5.76
N ILE A 284 12.23 -17.24 -5.72
CA ILE A 284 13.34 -16.70 -6.52
C ILE A 284 14.64 -17.46 -6.23
N LYS A 285 14.93 -17.78 -4.95
CA LYS A 285 16.10 -18.59 -4.59
C LYS A 285 16.05 -19.97 -5.23
N THR A 286 14.91 -20.64 -5.15
CA THR A 286 14.76 -21.99 -5.72
C THR A 286 14.99 -21.99 -7.23
N ASP A 287 14.45 -21.02 -7.94
CA ASP A 287 14.63 -20.91 -9.39
C ASP A 287 16.08 -20.53 -9.77
N TYR A 288 16.72 -19.67 -8.99
CA TYR A 288 18.13 -19.39 -9.17
C TYR A 288 19.00 -20.65 -9.00
N MET A 289 18.74 -21.47 -7.99
CA MET A 289 19.46 -22.73 -7.78
C MET A 289 19.23 -23.73 -8.92
N LYS A 290 17.99 -23.85 -9.43
CA LYS A 290 17.69 -24.70 -10.59
C LYS A 290 18.48 -24.25 -11.84
N ARG A 291 18.46 -22.94 -12.14
CA ARG A 291 19.22 -22.38 -13.27
C ARG A 291 20.72 -22.63 -13.14
N GLN A 292 21.30 -22.51 -11.93
CA GLN A 292 22.71 -22.82 -11.69
C GLN A 292 23.02 -24.31 -11.95
N ALA A 293 22.19 -25.20 -11.44
CA ALA A 293 22.39 -26.66 -11.66
C ALA A 293 22.26 -27.02 -13.15
N GLU A 294 21.38 -26.37 -13.92
CA GLU A 294 21.30 -26.58 -15.38
C GLU A 294 22.57 -26.10 -16.11
N VAL A 295 23.06 -24.91 -15.76
CA VAL A 295 24.30 -24.37 -16.33
C VAL A 295 25.51 -25.29 -16.02
N GLU A 296 25.56 -25.83 -14.81
CA GLU A 296 26.63 -26.73 -14.40
C GLU A 296 26.56 -28.06 -15.18
N LYS A 297 25.38 -28.63 -15.36
CA LYS A 297 25.19 -29.82 -16.22
C LYS A 297 25.55 -29.56 -17.69
N ILE A 298 25.30 -28.38 -18.22
CA ILE A 298 25.69 -28.02 -19.60
C ILE A 298 27.19 -27.95 -19.69
N LYS A 299 27.87 -27.30 -18.74
CA LYS A 299 29.34 -27.22 -18.70
C LYS A 299 30.01 -28.59 -18.59
N GLN A 300 29.46 -29.47 -17.75
CA GLN A 300 29.97 -30.84 -17.63
C GLN A 300 29.87 -31.59 -18.96
N LYS A 301 28.71 -31.52 -19.64
CA LYS A 301 28.55 -32.15 -20.97
C LYS A 301 29.45 -31.55 -22.05
N GLU A 302 29.76 -30.26 -21.99
CA GLU A 302 30.68 -29.61 -22.91
C GLU A 302 32.12 -30.12 -22.65
N GLN A 303 32.51 -30.24 -21.39
CA GLN A 303 33.81 -30.72 -20.98
C GLN A 303 34.00 -32.19 -21.34
N GLU A 304 33.02 -33.07 -21.10
CA GLU A 304 33.02 -34.47 -21.55
C GLU A 304 33.23 -34.59 -23.07
N LYS A 305 32.54 -33.75 -23.87
CA LYS A 305 32.73 -33.75 -25.34
C LYS A 305 34.07 -33.23 -25.78
N GLU A 306 34.68 -32.31 -25.06
CA GLU A 306 36.05 -31.84 -25.35
C GLU A 306 37.06 -32.91 -25.00
N ASP A 307 36.90 -33.59 -23.88
CA ASP A 307 37.76 -34.69 -23.46
C ASP A 307 37.68 -35.88 -24.44
N GLU A 308 36.46 -36.29 -24.87
CA GLU A 308 36.28 -37.32 -25.91
C GLU A 308 36.95 -36.94 -27.23
N LYS A 309 36.87 -35.68 -27.66
CA LYS A 309 37.55 -35.20 -28.87
C LYS A 309 39.07 -35.21 -28.73
N ALA A 310 39.59 -34.85 -27.55
CA ALA A 310 41.01 -34.86 -27.25
C ALA A 310 41.55 -36.30 -27.23
N GLU A 311 40.82 -37.26 -26.61
CA GLU A 311 41.19 -38.69 -26.63
C GLU A 311 41.17 -39.28 -28.05
N ALA A 312 40.11 -38.98 -28.83
CA ALA A 312 40.01 -39.43 -30.22
C ALA A 312 41.16 -38.88 -31.09
N LYS A 313 41.60 -37.61 -30.86
CA LYS A 313 42.76 -37.03 -31.54
C LYS A 313 44.04 -37.70 -31.13
N ASN A 314 44.26 -37.91 -29.85
CA ASN A 314 45.46 -38.60 -29.34
C ASN A 314 45.55 -40.07 -29.87
N LYS A 315 44.41 -40.77 -29.95
CA LYS A 315 44.36 -42.12 -30.53
C LYS A 315 44.78 -42.14 -32.00
N ARG A 316 44.25 -41.21 -32.81
CA ARG A 316 44.62 -41.06 -34.24
C ARG A 316 46.09 -40.68 -34.41
N GLU A 317 46.65 -39.86 -33.54
CA GLU A 317 48.08 -39.52 -33.59
C GLU A 317 48.98 -40.73 -33.26
N ARG A 318 48.63 -41.54 -32.26
CA ARG A 318 49.29 -42.78 -31.90
C ARG A 318 49.20 -43.81 -33.02
N GLU A 319 48.09 -43.94 -33.70
CA GLU A 319 47.89 -44.82 -34.83
C GLU A 319 48.79 -44.39 -36.04
N ARG A 320 48.87 -43.07 -36.32
CA ARG A 320 49.76 -42.53 -37.36
C ARG A 320 51.23 -42.69 -37.01
N GLN A 321 51.61 -42.61 -35.76
CA GLN A 321 53.00 -42.86 -35.34
C GLN A 321 53.36 -44.32 -35.55
N LYS A 322 52.53 -45.26 -35.13
CA LYS A 322 52.74 -46.70 -35.34
C LYS A 322 52.79 -47.06 -36.82
N GLU A 323 52.01 -46.42 -37.67
CA GLU A 323 52.06 -46.67 -39.13
C GLU A 323 53.30 -46.10 -39.73
N LYS A 324 53.88 -44.99 -39.25
CA LYS A 324 55.18 -44.47 -39.70
C LYS A 324 56.34 -45.35 -39.23
N GLU A 325 56.30 -45.84 -37.99
CA GLU A 325 57.31 -46.77 -37.46
C GLU A 325 57.33 -48.08 -38.26
N LYS A 326 56.17 -48.67 -38.59
CA LYS A 326 56.06 -49.85 -39.44
C LYS A 326 56.65 -49.61 -40.85
N LYS A 327 56.35 -48.47 -41.47
CA LYS A 327 56.89 -48.12 -42.80
C LYS A 327 58.41 -47.87 -42.77
N GLN A 328 58.98 -47.43 -41.65
CA GLN A 328 60.40 -47.28 -41.43
C GLN A 328 61.10 -48.65 -41.26
N GLU A 329 60.52 -49.55 -40.46
CA GLU A 329 61.00 -50.92 -40.28
C GLU A 329 60.97 -51.75 -41.61
N GLU A 330 59.94 -51.56 -42.45
CA GLU A 330 59.80 -52.16 -43.75
C GLU A 330 60.88 -51.61 -44.77
N GLN A 331 61.33 -50.37 -44.60
CA GLN A 331 62.39 -49.76 -45.43
C GLN A 331 63.79 -50.05 -44.96
N GLU A 332 64.04 -50.37 -43.67
CA GLU A 332 65.35 -50.72 -43.14
C GLU A 332 65.68 -52.21 -43.26
N ASN A 333 64.74 -53.08 -43.63
CA ASN A 333 65.05 -54.53 -43.79
C ASN A 333 64.45 -55.12 -45.08
N PRO A 334 65.06 -54.79 -46.27
CA PRO A 334 64.60 -55.28 -47.57
C PRO A 334 65.06 -56.67 -47.93
N GLU A 335 65.72 -57.42 -47.07
CA GLU A 335 66.24 -58.76 -47.37
C GLU A 335 65.61 -59.83 -46.50
N ILE A 336 64.62 -60.53 -46.99
CA ILE A 336 64.40 -62.00 -46.95
C ILE A 336 63.08 -62.21 -47.77
N GLY A 337 63.27 -62.21 -49.10
CA GLY A 337 62.26 -62.65 -50.02
C GLY A 337 62.77 -63.54 -51.01
N ASP A 338 62.24 -64.67 -51.16
CA ASP A 338 62.20 -65.60 -52.25
C ASP A 338 63.51 -66.19 -52.75
N LYS A 339 63.80 -67.40 -52.36
CA LYS A 339 64.46 -68.39 -53.19
C LYS A 339 63.42 -69.20 -53.93
N PRO A 340 63.48 -69.29 -55.24
CA PRO A 340 62.62 -70.22 -55.98
C PRO A 340 63.15 -71.63 -55.81
N GLU A 341 62.31 -72.53 -55.31
CA GLU A 341 62.58 -73.98 -55.41
C GLU A 341 62.45 -74.43 -56.87
N GLY A 342 63.60 -74.83 -57.39
CA GLY A 342 63.69 -75.34 -58.70
C GLY A 342 63.06 -76.70 -58.87
N SER A 343 62.64 -76.92 -60.10
CA SER A 343 62.25 -78.14 -60.72
C SER A 343 63.25 -79.25 -60.56
N ASN A 344 62.73 -80.43 -60.33
CA ASN A 344 63.39 -81.63 -60.97
C ASN A 344 62.36 -82.77 -61.10
N VAL A 345 62.23 -83.15 -62.35
CA VAL A 345 61.95 -84.43 -63.01
C VAL A 345 60.75 -85.24 -62.50
#